data_c6e2671394bf791d6598dc8fa725f32b
#
_entry.id   c6e2671394bf791d6598dc8fa725f32b
#
_cell.length_a   1.000
_cell.length_b   1.000
_cell.length_c   1.000
_cell.angle_alpha   90.00
_cell.angle_beta   90.00
_cell.angle_gamma   90.00
#
_symmetry.space_group_name_H-M   'P 1'
#
loop_
_entity.id
_entity.type
_entity.pdbx_description
1 polymer ?
#
loop_
_entity_poly.entity_id
_entity_poly.type
_entity_poly.pdbx_seq_one_letter_code
_entity_poly.pdbx_strand_id
1 'polypeptide(L)'
;NQFNGVLVDLACLSFGFKVVPIPLNSTPEHVSYIINHSGISHLFICGKIGKKIWGEVKNSHDIIAIDMSEMNTTSNYAMNWNSFISSSDTVEEFDVDRLLAKVDINDIQTVMYTSGTTANPKGITFDQINIISKRFARALALPDFNSEDIFLAYLPLFHTFGRYFEMLGSIFWGSSYCFAESPAFNSLLNDFKIIKPTIFISIPKRWLQIYEMLQIEMDLFSEDEKIIRKRLQQITGGNLKWGLSAAGFLDPGTFLFFQSKGINLLSGYGMTEATGGITMTPPDNYVHNSVGKALPGINLKLQNDGELCIKGPYVTKAYYKENNDKIFKKGWFHTEDIFEEKNGHYFIIDRKKDIYKNSRGQTIAPQKIENLFQDFDAIKSIFLVGDGKEFNSVLIYPDYENSPV
;
A
#
# COMPACT_ATOMS: atom_id res chain seq x y z
N ASN A 1 2.88 -6.31 -11.49
CA ASN A 1 4.17 -6.75 -10.97
C ASN A 1 4.81 -7.74 -11.94
N GLN A 2 6.13 -7.69 -12.10
CA GLN A 2 6.89 -8.60 -12.97
C GLN A 2 8.24 -8.89 -12.36
N PHE A 3 8.77 -10.09 -12.62
CA PHE A 3 10.07 -10.53 -12.10
C PHE A 3 11.21 -9.57 -12.45
N ASN A 4 11.31 -9.17 -13.73
CA ASN A 4 12.36 -8.24 -14.18
C ASN A 4 12.30 -6.88 -13.45
N GLY A 5 11.10 -6.38 -13.15
CA GLY A 5 10.93 -5.15 -12.38
C GLY A 5 11.43 -5.28 -10.94
N VAL A 6 11.21 -6.43 -10.31
CA VAL A 6 11.75 -6.72 -8.98
C VAL A 6 13.27 -6.82 -9.01
N LEU A 7 13.85 -7.50 -10.02
CA LEU A 7 15.30 -7.58 -10.17
C LEU A 7 15.94 -6.20 -10.32
N VAL A 8 15.37 -5.33 -11.16
CA VAL A 8 15.89 -3.95 -11.33
C VAL A 8 15.79 -3.17 -10.03
N ASP A 9 14.65 -3.25 -9.33
CA ASP A 9 14.45 -2.53 -8.05
C ASP A 9 15.47 -2.99 -7.00
N LEU A 10 15.65 -4.30 -6.84
CA LEU A 10 16.61 -4.87 -5.89
C LEU A 10 18.06 -4.53 -6.25
N ALA A 11 18.43 -4.64 -7.51
CA ALA A 11 19.77 -4.27 -7.98
C ALA A 11 20.04 -2.78 -7.70
N CYS A 12 19.10 -1.89 -8.04
CA CYS A 12 19.24 -0.47 -7.77
C CYS A 12 19.37 -0.18 -6.26
N LEU A 13 18.54 -0.77 -5.42
CA LEU A 13 18.62 -0.61 -3.95
C LEU A 13 19.93 -1.15 -3.39
N SER A 14 20.44 -2.28 -3.90
CA SER A 14 21.68 -2.89 -3.43
C SER A 14 22.91 -2.05 -3.77
N PHE A 15 22.95 -1.45 -4.96
CA PHE A 15 24.10 -0.68 -5.44
C PHE A 15 23.96 0.84 -5.31
N GLY A 16 22.98 1.32 -4.54
CA GLY A 16 22.85 2.74 -4.25
C GLY A 16 22.27 3.59 -5.38
N PHE A 17 21.61 2.98 -6.38
CA PHE A 17 20.91 3.73 -7.42
C PHE A 17 19.54 4.18 -6.94
N LYS A 18 19.22 5.44 -7.19
CA LYS A 18 17.93 6.02 -6.79
C LYS A 18 16.79 5.45 -7.64
N VAL A 19 15.86 4.77 -7.00
CA VAL A 19 14.66 4.20 -7.64
C VAL A 19 13.47 5.15 -7.51
N VAL A 20 12.76 5.35 -8.63
CA VAL A 20 11.56 6.18 -8.67
C VAL A 20 10.40 5.35 -9.25
N PRO A 21 9.61 4.69 -8.40
CA PRO A 21 8.44 3.96 -8.86
C PRO A 21 7.36 4.94 -9.37
N ILE A 22 6.91 4.74 -10.62
CA ILE A 22 5.89 5.60 -11.23
C ILE A 22 4.54 4.88 -11.19
N PRO A 23 3.49 5.50 -10.61
CA PRO A 23 2.16 4.90 -10.55
C PRO A 23 1.56 4.70 -11.95
N LEU A 24 1.02 3.49 -12.21
CA LEU A 24 0.42 3.15 -13.50
C LEU A 24 -0.85 3.93 -13.85
N ASN A 25 -1.50 4.53 -12.87
CA ASN A 25 -2.67 5.40 -13.04
C ASN A 25 -2.31 6.88 -13.18
N SER A 26 -1.02 7.20 -13.34
CA SER A 26 -0.57 8.57 -13.60
C SER A 26 -0.97 9.02 -14.99
N THR A 27 -1.34 10.30 -15.13
CA THR A 27 -1.52 10.90 -16.44
C THR A 27 -0.18 11.15 -17.14
N PRO A 28 -0.12 11.32 -18.47
CA PRO A 28 1.12 11.65 -19.17
C PRO A 28 1.81 12.90 -18.60
N GLU A 29 1.05 13.92 -18.20
CA GLU A 29 1.57 15.15 -17.60
C GLU A 29 2.26 14.85 -16.25
N HIS A 30 1.64 14.00 -15.40
CA HIS A 30 2.24 13.60 -14.14
C HIS A 30 3.51 12.77 -14.38
N VAL A 31 3.52 11.87 -15.35
CA VAL A 31 4.73 11.09 -15.71
C VAL A 31 5.85 12.00 -16.17
N SER A 32 5.56 12.94 -17.07
CA SER A 32 6.50 13.98 -17.52
C SER A 32 7.05 14.79 -16.34
N TYR A 33 6.18 15.23 -15.45
CA TYR A 33 6.59 15.93 -14.24
C TYR A 33 7.53 15.09 -13.38
N ILE A 34 7.18 13.82 -13.10
CA ILE A 34 7.98 12.91 -12.29
C ILE A 34 9.37 12.71 -12.90
N ILE A 35 9.46 12.47 -14.20
CA ILE A 35 10.72 12.30 -14.92
C ILE A 35 11.62 13.53 -14.73
N ASN A 36 11.10 14.72 -15.02
CA ASN A 36 11.85 15.97 -14.92
C ASN A 36 12.22 16.31 -13.48
N HIS A 37 11.28 16.20 -12.54
CA HIS A 37 11.49 16.56 -11.15
C HIS A 37 12.49 15.61 -10.47
N SER A 38 12.39 14.30 -10.71
CA SER A 38 13.29 13.30 -10.12
C SER A 38 14.66 13.27 -10.78
N GLY A 39 14.76 13.69 -12.05
CA GLY A 39 15.99 13.68 -12.81
C GLY A 39 16.51 12.25 -13.07
N ILE A 40 15.60 11.33 -13.40
CA ILE A 40 15.99 9.97 -13.80
C ILE A 40 16.65 9.98 -15.17
N SER A 41 17.58 9.07 -15.37
CA SER A 41 18.30 8.87 -16.66
C SER A 41 17.82 7.62 -17.41
N HIS A 42 17.24 6.67 -16.67
CA HIS A 42 16.77 5.39 -17.23
C HIS A 42 15.33 5.14 -16.81
N LEU A 43 14.52 4.63 -17.73
CA LEU A 43 13.13 4.30 -17.50
C LEU A 43 12.86 2.85 -17.93
N PHE A 44 12.56 1.98 -16.97
CA PHE A 44 12.16 0.60 -17.22
C PHE A 44 10.65 0.51 -17.37
N ILE A 45 10.18 -0.01 -18.49
CA ILE A 45 8.76 0.00 -18.87
C ILE A 45 8.27 -1.41 -19.09
N CYS A 46 7.11 -1.73 -18.54
CA CYS A 46 6.42 -2.99 -18.83
C CYS A 46 4.92 -2.78 -19.00
N GLY A 47 4.30 -3.76 -19.71
CA GLY A 47 2.86 -3.81 -19.91
C GLY A 47 2.30 -2.72 -20.84
N LYS A 48 1.05 -2.94 -21.26
CA LYS A 48 0.38 -2.09 -22.25
C LYS A 48 0.21 -0.62 -21.80
N ILE A 49 -0.12 -0.43 -20.51
CA ILE A 49 -0.38 0.91 -19.96
C ILE A 49 0.91 1.73 -19.94
N GLY A 50 2.02 1.17 -19.41
CA GLY A 50 3.31 1.87 -19.38
C GLY A 50 3.81 2.22 -20.79
N LYS A 51 3.68 1.28 -21.74
CA LYS A 51 4.02 1.50 -23.14
C LYS A 51 3.20 2.63 -23.79
N LYS A 52 1.90 2.68 -23.53
CA LYS A 52 1.01 3.74 -24.02
C LYS A 52 1.49 5.10 -23.50
N ILE A 53 1.64 5.23 -22.18
CA ILE A 53 2.05 6.49 -21.55
C ILE A 53 3.43 6.95 -22.07
N TRP A 54 4.40 6.03 -22.19
CA TRP A 54 5.71 6.36 -22.75
C TRP A 54 5.60 6.88 -24.18
N GLY A 55 4.77 6.26 -25.01
CA GLY A 55 4.51 6.73 -26.37
C GLY A 55 4.06 8.17 -26.47
N GLU A 56 3.32 8.67 -25.45
CA GLU A 56 2.84 10.05 -25.39
C GLU A 56 3.89 11.04 -24.90
N VAL A 57 4.82 10.64 -24.01
CA VAL A 57 5.78 11.56 -23.37
C VAL A 57 7.22 11.48 -23.90
N LYS A 58 7.58 10.45 -24.64
CA LYS A 58 8.98 10.14 -25.05
C LYS A 58 9.72 11.27 -25.76
N ASN A 59 9.01 12.07 -26.57
CA ASN A 59 9.61 13.14 -27.35
C ASN A 59 9.98 14.38 -26.49
N SER A 60 9.57 14.40 -25.24
CA SER A 60 9.82 15.49 -24.29
C SER A 60 10.96 15.21 -23.33
N HIS A 61 11.60 14.03 -23.43
CA HIS A 61 12.60 13.59 -22.46
C HIS A 61 13.80 12.92 -23.13
N ASP A 62 14.98 13.32 -22.71
CA ASP A 62 16.25 12.70 -23.12
C ASP A 62 16.69 11.67 -22.07
N ILE A 63 16.03 10.52 -22.08
CA ILE A 63 16.28 9.40 -21.16
C ILE A 63 16.32 8.08 -21.90
N ILE A 64 17.05 7.11 -21.36
CA ILE A 64 17.13 5.76 -21.93
C ILE A 64 15.91 4.97 -21.47
N ALA A 65 15.05 4.58 -22.40
CA ALA A 65 13.89 3.74 -22.13
C ALA A 65 14.16 2.28 -22.47
N ILE A 66 13.88 1.39 -21.51
CA ILE A 66 14.13 -0.05 -21.62
C ILE A 66 12.78 -0.77 -21.53
N ASP A 67 12.42 -1.49 -22.58
CA ASP A 67 11.23 -2.35 -22.58
C ASP A 67 11.56 -3.67 -21.90
N MET A 68 10.99 -3.89 -20.71
CA MET A 68 11.18 -5.11 -19.93
C MET A 68 10.33 -6.30 -20.41
N SER A 69 9.52 -6.16 -21.47
CA SER A 69 8.80 -7.30 -22.03
C SER A 69 9.76 -8.21 -22.80
N GLU A 70 9.52 -9.51 -22.75
CA GLU A 70 10.31 -10.50 -23.46
C GLU A 70 10.04 -10.51 -24.98
N MET A 71 8.99 -9.84 -25.44
CA MET A 71 8.64 -9.74 -26.84
C MET A 71 9.50 -8.68 -27.53
N ASN A 72 10.06 -9.04 -28.70
CA ASN A 72 10.70 -8.10 -29.62
C ASN A 72 9.67 -7.10 -30.16
N THR A 73 9.42 -6.03 -29.43
CA THR A 73 8.58 -4.93 -29.91
C THR A 73 9.47 -3.86 -30.51
N THR A 74 9.25 -3.61 -31.79
CA THR A 74 9.99 -2.64 -32.61
C THR A 74 9.77 -1.19 -32.16
N SER A 75 10.83 -0.41 -32.19
CA SER A 75 10.90 1.00 -32.66
C SER A 75 10.67 2.17 -31.70
N ASN A 76 10.18 2.04 -30.46
CA ASN A 76 9.90 3.21 -29.60
C ASN A 76 10.80 3.29 -28.35
N TYR A 77 11.75 2.37 -28.20
CA TYR A 77 12.60 2.24 -27.03
C TYR A 77 14.06 2.30 -27.43
N ALA A 78 14.94 2.76 -26.56
CA ALA A 78 16.37 2.75 -26.78
C ALA A 78 16.90 1.32 -26.85
N MET A 79 16.36 0.40 -26.02
CA MET A 79 16.69 -1.02 -26.05
C MET A 79 15.57 -1.89 -25.45
N ASN A 80 15.58 -3.18 -25.81
CA ASN A 80 14.75 -4.18 -25.15
C ASN A 80 15.51 -4.84 -23.98
N TRP A 81 14.80 -5.61 -23.15
CA TRP A 81 15.37 -6.28 -21.98
C TRP A 81 16.57 -7.16 -22.31
N ASN A 82 16.50 -7.98 -23.36
CA ASN A 82 17.60 -8.88 -23.74
C ASN A 82 18.83 -8.10 -24.17
N SER A 83 18.66 -7.05 -24.96
CA SER A 83 19.78 -6.17 -25.37
C SER A 83 20.37 -5.44 -24.15
N PHE A 84 19.55 -5.03 -23.17
CA PHE A 84 20.02 -4.41 -21.94
C PHE A 84 20.88 -5.38 -21.13
N ILE A 85 20.43 -6.61 -20.93
CA ILE A 85 21.19 -7.63 -20.20
C ILE A 85 22.48 -7.99 -20.98
N SER A 86 22.40 -8.25 -22.29
CA SER A 86 23.57 -8.61 -23.11
C SER A 86 24.59 -7.49 -23.20
N SER A 87 24.23 -6.24 -22.98
CA SER A 87 25.20 -5.14 -22.95
C SER A 87 26.19 -5.26 -21.79
N SER A 88 25.86 -6.04 -20.76
CA SER A 88 26.74 -6.35 -19.62
C SER A 88 27.86 -7.35 -19.97
N ASP A 89 27.73 -8.13 -21.04
CA ASP A 89 28.73 -9.14 -21.45
C ASP A 89 30.06 -8.51 -21.83
N THR A 90 30.06 -7.19 -22.07
CA THR A 90 31.28 -6.42 -22.37
C THR A 90 31.92 -5.79 -21.12
N VAL A 91 31.31 -5.96 -19.97
CA VAL A 91 31.81 -5.42 -18.68
C VAL A 91 32.84 -6.42 -18.16
N GLU A 92 34.07 -5.94 -17.91
CA GLU A 92 35.08 -6.72 -17.20
C GLU A 92 34.54 -7.17 -15.83
N GLU A 93 35.06 -8.30 -15.32
CA GLU A 93 34.71 -8.82 -14.00
C GLU A 93 34.68 -7.70 -12.97
N PHE A 94 33.51 -7.41 -12.42
CA PHE A 94 33.37 -6.33 -11.46
C PHE A 94 33.32 -6.86 -10.02
N ASP A 95 34.04 -6.18 -9.16
CA ASP A 95 34.10 -6.48 -7.74
C ASP A 95 32.82 -5.96 -7.05
N VAL A 96 31.91 -6.89 -6.78
CA VAL A 96 30.62 -6.60 -6.09
C VAL A 96 30.88 -5.95 -4.72
N ASP A 97 31.83 -6.47 -3.94
CA ASP A 97 32.12 -5.98 -2.60
C ASP A 97 32.64 -4.53 -2.65
N ARG A 98 33.45 -4.20 -3.62
CA ARG A 98 33.95 -2.84 -3.87
C ARG A 98 32.82 -1.88 -4.25
N LEU A 99 31.81 -2.34 -4.99
CA LEU A 99 30.65 -1.52 -5.33
C LEU A 99 29.75 -1.30 -4.14
N LEU A 100 29.44 -2.36 -3.38
CA LEU A 100 28.64 -2.28 -2.16
C LEU A 100 29.28 -1.37 -1.12
N ALA A 101 30.62 -1.40 -0.99
CA ALA A 101 31.33 -0.53 -0.05
C ALA A 101 31.23 0.98 -0.38
N LYS A 102 30.77 1.36 -1.57
CA LYS A 102 30.56 2.76 -1.96
C LYS A 102 29.18 3.29 -1.63
N VAL A 103 28.26 2.42 -1.21
CA VAL A 103 26.87 2.80 -0.93
C VAL A 103 26.80 3.49 0.44
N ASP A 104 26.37 4.74 0.47
CA ASP A 104 26.04 5.41 1.72
C ASP A 104 24.58 5.11 2.12
N ILE A 105 24.40 4.51 3.29
CA ILE A 105 23.10 4.15 3.83
C ILE A 105 22.18 5.35 4.09
N ASN A 106 22.75 6.57 4.11
CA ASN A 106 22.02 7.83 4.28
C ASN A 106 21.62 8.49 2.96
N ASP A 107 22.13 7.99 1.83
CA ASP A 107 21.75 8.50 0.53
C ASP A 107 20.28 8.16 0.20
N ILE A 108 19.63 9.04 -0.57
CA ILE A 108 18.27 8.83 -1.03
C ILE A 108 18.27 7.67 -2.03
N GLN A 109 17.73 6.54 -1.59
CA GLN A 109 17.61 5.32 -2.39
C GLN A 109 16.30 5.25 -3.17
N THR A 110 15.27 5.91 -2.69
CA THR A 110 13.95 5.91 -3.32
C THR A 110 13.26 7.24 -3.20
N VAL A 111 12.57 7.65 -4.27
CA VAL A 111 11.61 8.74 -4.24
C VAL A 111 10.26 8.20 -4.71
N MET A 112 9.29 8.10 -3.79
CA MET A 112 7.93 7.66 -4.10
C MET A 112 7.02 8.87 -4.27
N TYR A 113 6.32 8.92 -5.40
CA TYR A 113 5.39 10.02 -5.68
C TYR A 113 3.97 9.66 -5.28
N THR A 114 3.33 10.56 -4.53
CA THR A 114 1.91 10.45 -4.17
C THR A 114 1.11 11.54 -4.88
N SER A 115 -0.04 11.17 -5.42
CA SER A 115 -0.98 12.12 -6.01
C SER A 115 -1.58 12.99 -4.91
N GLY A 116 -1.13 14.23 -4.80
CA GLY A 116 -1.83 15.25 -4.02
C GLY A 116 -3.14 15.67 -4.71
N THR A 117 -4.10 16.14 -3.94
CA THR A 117 -5.45 16.47 -4.45
C THR A 117 -5.51 17.75 -5.33
N THR A 118 -4.43 18.51 -5.47
CA THR A 118 -4.53 19.87 -6.02
C THR A 118 -3.37 20.35 -6.89
N ALA A 119 -2.28 19.57 -7.03
CA ALA A 119 -1.07 20.02 -7.73
C ALA A 119 -0.25 18.82 -8.23
N ASN A 120 0.97 19.09 -8.68
CA ASN A 120 1.93 18.05 -9.03
C ASN A 120 2.17 17.09 -7.88
N PRO A 121 2.41 15.79 -8.18
CA PRO A 121 2.71 14.79 -7.16
C PRO A 121 3.92 15.16 -6.33
N LYS A 122 3.87 14.94 -5.01
CA LYS A 122 5.00 15.14 -4.10
C LYS A 122 5.89 13.91 -4.05
N GLY A 123 7.19 14.10 -4.15
CA GLY A 123 8.17 13.02 -4.02
C GLY A 123 8.59 12.82 -2.57
N ILE A 124 8.33 11.67 -2.01
CA ILE A 124 8.69 11.28 -0.64
C ILE A 124 10.02 10.54 -0.70
N THR A 125 11.01 10.99 0.07
CA THR A 125 12.36 10.42 0.05
C THR A 125 12.55 9.34 1.09
N PHE A 126 13.28 8.29 0.72
CA PHE A 126 13.72 7.24 1.64
C PHE A 126 15.16 6.89 1.41
N ASP A 127 15.93 6.80 2.51
CA ASP A 127 17.25 6.20 2.57
C ASP A 127 17.18 4.72 2.97
N GLN A 128 18.32 4.02 2.98
CA GLN A 128 18.37 2.62 3.39
C GLN A 128 17.97 2.42 4.85
N ILE A 129 18.28 3.37 5.74
CA ILE A 129 17.90 3.30 7.15
C ILE A 129 16.38 3.23 7.29
N ASN A 130 15.65 4.06 6.53
CA ASN A 130 14.19 4.02 6.55
C ASN A 130 13.66 2.63 6.15
N ILE A 131 14.20 2.08 5.05
CA ILE A 131 13.75 0.81 4.48
C ILE A 131 14.07 -0.35 5.44
N ILE A 132 15.30 -0.44 5.91
CA ILE A 132 15.76 -1.53 6.78
C ILE A 132 15.06 -1.48 8.15
N SER A 133 14.98 -0.29 8.76
CA SER A 133 14.29 -0.13 10.06
C SER A 133 12.85 -0.57 10.02
N LYS A 134 12.16 -0.33 8.88
CA LYS A 134 10.79 -0.84 8.68
C LYS A 134 10.73 -2.36 8.64
N ARG A 135 11.74 -3.05 8.07
CA ARG A 135 11.79 -4.52 8.06
C ARG A 135 11.87 -5.06 9.49
N PHE A 136 12.77 -4.52 10.29
CA PHE A 136 12.86 -4.90 11.71
C PHE A 136 11.58 -4.60 12.49
N ALA A 137 10.97 -3.43 12.29
CA ALA A 137 9.70 -3.09 12.92
C ALA A 137 8.59 -4.11 12.60
N ARG A 138 8.52 -4.55 11.33
CA ARG A 138 7.55 -5.57 10.90
C ARG A 138 7.87 -6.95 11.46
N ALA A 139 9.12 -7.37 11.45
CA ALA A 139 9.52 -8.66 12.02
C ALA A 139 9.23 -8.75 13.52
N LEU A 140 9.46 -7.68 14.27
CA LEU A 140 9.13 -7.62 15.69
C LEU A 140 7.61 -7.64 15.95
N ALA A 141 6.81 -7.08 15.04
CA ALA A 141 5.35 -7.08 15.16
C ALA A 141 4.69 -8.38 14.65
N LEU A 142 5.39 -9.15 13.81
CA LEU A 142 4.93 -10.39 13.18
C LEU A 142 6.00 -11.48 13.36
N PRO A 143 6.27 -11.92 14.61
CA PRO A 143 7.35 -12.84 14.92
C PRO A 143 7.15 -14.24 14.34
N ASP A 144 5.92 -14.61 14.00
CA ASP A 144 5.59 -15.91 13.45
C ASP A 144 5.82 -16.03 11.93
N PHE A 145 6.12 -14.91 11.26
CA PHE A 145 6.45 -14.94 9.83
C PHE A 145 7.87 -15.49 9.63
N ASN A 146 8.01 -16.40 8.67
CA ASN A 146 9.28 -17.12 8.47
C ASN A 146 9.46 -17.56 7.00
N SER A 147 10.52 -18.34 6.74
CA SER A 147 10.89 -18.80 5.39
C SER A 147 9.94 -19.82 4.76
N GLU A 148 9.06 -20.44 5.55
CA GLU A 148 8.06 -21.39 5.04
C GLU A 148 6.80 -20.66 4.51
N ASP A 149 6.69 -19.36 4.77
CA ASP A 149 5.54 -18.59 4.34
C ASP A 149 5.54 -18.29 2.84
N ILE A 150 4.33 -18.15 2.30
CA ILE A 150 4.08 -17.89 0.88
C ILE A 150 3.16 -16.67 0.77
N PHE A 151 3.67 -15.61 0.15
CA PHE A 151 2.90 -14.41 -0.18
C PHE A 151 2.25 -14.55 -1.54
N LEU A 152 0.94 -14.33 -1.64
CA LEU A 152 0.26 -14.05 -2.90
C LEU A 152 0.29 -12.55 -3.17
N ALA A 153 1.21 -12.12 -4.04
CA ALA A 153 1.54 -10.73 -4.25
C ALA A 153 0.86 -10.15 -5.50
N TYR A 154 -0.14 -9.32 -5.30
CA TYR A 154 -0.84 -8.60 -6.38
C TYR A 154 -0.78 -7.08 -6.23
N LEU A 155 -0.39 -6.59 -5.06
CA LEU A 155 -0.32 -5.16 -4.78
C LEU A 155 0.79 -4.50 -5.60
N PRO A 156 0.57 -3.29 -6.12
CA PRO A 156 1.52 -2.65 -7.03
C PRO A 156 2.81 -2.23 -6.32
N LEU A 157 3.96 -2.41 -6.99
CA LEU A 157 5.28 -2.06 -6.46
C LEU A 157 5.54 -0.54 -6.37
N PHE A 158 4.70 0.28 -6.99
CA PHE A 158 4.76 1.73 -6.78
C PHE A 158 4.08 2.16 -5.45
N HIS A 159 3.48 1.23 -4.72
CA HIS A 159 2.84 1.48 -3.43
C HIS A 159 3.60 0.77 -2.29
N THR A 160 3.59 1.38 -1.10
CA THR A 160 4.32 0.87 0.07
C THR A 160 3.92 -0.54 0.50
N PHE A 161 2.67 -0.94 0.30
CA PHE A 161 2.24 -2.30 0.61
C PHE A 161 2.90 -3.33 -0.30
N GLY A 162 2.80 -3.18 -1.61
CA GLY A 162 3.41 -4.11 -2.55
C GLY A 162 4.93 -4.12 -2.44
N ARG A 163 5.55 -2.93 -2.38
CA ARG A 163 7.00 -2.84 -2.41
C ARG A 163 7.65 -3.13 -1.06
N TYR A 164 7.21 -2.44 -0.01
CA TYR A 164 7.89 -2.53 1.29
C TYR A 164 7.34 -3.64 2.18
N PHE A 165 6.07 -4.00 2.07
CA PHE A 165 5.58 -5.06 2.91
C PHE A 165 5.64 -6.42 2.22
N GLU A 166 5.10 -6.59 1.01
CA GLU A 166 5.13 -7.89 0.33
C GLU A 166 6.54 -8.21 -0.19
N MET A 167 7.08 -7.41 -1.11
CA MET A 167 8.34 -7.72 -1.80
C MET A 167 9.54 -7.72 -0.85
N LEU A 168 9.85 -6.58 -0.22
CA LEU A 168 10.99 -6.51 0.69
C LEU A 168 10.76 -7.27 1.99
N GLY A 169 9.51 -7.47 2.40
CA GLY A 169 9.17 -8.32 3.53
C GLY A 169 9.47 -9.77 3.26
N SER A 170 9.02 -10.32 2.15
CA SER A 170 9.29 -11.71 1.78
C SER A 170 10.80 -12.01 1.71
N ILE A 171 11.59 -11.10 1.16
CA ILE A 171 13.06 -11.22 1.13
C ILE A 171 13.63 -11.22 2.56
N PHE A 172 13.16 -10.32 3.43
CA PHE A 172 13.66 -10.20 4.79
C PHE A 172 13.35 -11.45 5.64
N TRP A 173 12.17 -12.06 5.47
CA TRP A 173 11.80 -13.31 6.17
C TRP A 173 12.32 -14.57 5.46
N GLY A 174 12.87 -14.46 4.24
CA GLY A 174 13.28 -15.59 3.42
C GLY A 174 12.11 -16.40 2.87
N SER A 175 10.91 -15.80 2.85
CA SER A 175 9.67 -16.42 2.39
C SER A 175 9.50 -16.36 0.87
N SER A 176 8.55 -17.13 0.34
CA SER A 176 8.24 -17.13 -1.08
C SER A 176 7.39 -15.92 -1.48
N TYR A 177 7.80 -15.20 -2.54
CA TYR A 177 7.06 -14.09 -3.15
C TYR A 177 6.47 -14.54 -4.48
N CYS A 178 5.17 -14.88 -4.48
CA CYS A 178 4.48 -15.40 -5.65
C CYS A 178 3.67 -14.31 -6.34
N PHE A 179 3.99 -14.01 -7.59
CA PHE A 179 3.25 -13.03 -8.38
C PHE A 179 1.87 -13.55 -8.73
N ALA A 180 0.83 -12.77 -8.45
CA ALA A 180 -0.49 -13.01 -8.99
C ALA A 180 -0.49 -12.78 -10.51
N GLU A 181 -1.27 -13.57 -11.24
CA GLU A 181 -1.45 -13.40 -12.69
C GLU A 181 -2.05 -12.01 -13.01
N SER A 182 -3.04 -11.60 -12.22
CA SER A 182 -3.73 -10.32 -12.38
C SER A 182 -4.33 -9.85 -11.05
N PRO A 183 -4.49 -8.52 -10.84
CA PRO A 183 -5.20 -8.00 -9.68
C PRO A 183 -6.73 -8.21 -9.73
N ALA A 184 -7.29 -8.76 -10.82
CA ALA A 184 -8.71 -9.05 -10.92
C ALA A 184 -9.13 -10.16 -9.94
N PHE A 185 -10.30 -10.03 -9.31
CA PHE A 185 -10.72 -10.93 -8.24
C PHE A 185 -10.79 -12.39 -8.70
N ASN A 186 -11.36 -12.65 -9.87
CA ASN A 186 -11.45 -14.03 -10.42
C ASN A 186 -10.06 -14.65 -10.69
N SER A 187 -9.07 -13.84 -11.10
CA SER A 187 -7.69 -14.30 -11.24
C SER A 187 -7.10 -14.66 -9.88
N LEU A 188 -7.29 -13.80 -8.88
CA LEU A 188 -6.82 -14.08 -7.51
C LEU A 188 -7.42 -15.38 -6.93
N LEU A 189 -8.71 -15.69 -7.23
CA LEU A 189 -9.33 -16.96 -6.81
C LEU A 189 -8.64 -18.18 -7.44
N ASN A 190 -8.18 -18.08 -8.67
CA ASN A 190 -7.38 -19.12 -9.31
C ASN A 190 -5.98 -19.21 -8.71
N ASP A 191 -5.34 -18.06 -8.51
CA ASP A 191 -4.01 -17.98 -7.89
C ASP A 191 -3.99 -18.56 -6.47
N PHE A 192 -5.04 -18.32 -5.67
CA PHE A 192 -5.20 -18.97 -4.35
C PHE A 192 -5.16 -20.49 -4.44
N LYS A 193 -5.84 -21.09 -5.42
CA LYS A 193 -5.89 -22.55 -5.59
C LYS A 193 -4.55 -23.14 -6.02
N ILE A 194 -3.81 -22.41 -6.86
CA ILE A 194 -2.54 -22.87 -7.44
C ILE A 194 -1.39 -22.63 -6.43
N ILE A 195 -1.28 -21.43 -5.88
CA ILE A 195 -0.18 -20.97 -5.04
C ILE A 195 -0.35 -21.47 -3.60
N LYS A 196 -1.60 -21.56 -3.11
CA LYS A 196 -1.94 -21.93 -1.72
C LYS A 196 -1.20 -21.08 -0.70
N PRO A 197 -1.35 -19.74 -0.75
CA PRO A 197 -0.58 -18.84 0.08
C PRO A 197 -0.88 -19.03 1.57
N THR A 198 0.10 -18.73 2.41
CA THR A 198 -0.07 -18.64 3.87
C THR A 198 -0.37 -17.21 4.31
N ILE A 199 0.02 -16.21 3.49
CA ILE A 199 -0.13 -14.79 3.76
C ILE A 199 -0.83 -14.10 2.58
N PHE A 200 -1.87 -13.32 2.88
CA PHE A 200 -2.54 -12.47 1.92
C PHE A 200 -2.73 -11.05 2.46
N ILE A 201 -2.05 -10.09 1.85
CA ILE A 201 -2.14 -8.68 2.18
C ILE A 201 -3.04 -8.00 1.15
N SER A 202 -4.07 -7.28 1.61
CA SER A 202 -5.07 -6.77 0.68
C SER A 202 -5.74 -5.48 1.17
N ILE A 203 -6.48 -4.88 0.25
CA ILE A 203 -7.45 -3.83 0.56
C ILE A 203 -8.75 -4.45 1.07
N PRO A 204 -9.57 -3.73 1.84
CA PRO A 204 -10.84 -4.23 2.40
C PRO A 204 -11.76 -4.88 1.37
N LYS A 205 -11.86 -4.29 0.19
CA LYS A 205 -12.71 -4.78 -0.90
C LYS A 205 -12.48 -6.27 -1.23
N ARG A 206 -11.24 -6.78 -1.15
CA ARG A 206 -10.96 -8.19 -1.48
C ARG A 206 -11.45 -9.13 -0.39
N TRP A 207 -11.28 -8.72 0.87
CA TRP A 207 -11.81 -9.45 2.01
C TRP A 207 -13.32 -9.51 1.98
N LEU A 208 -13.98 -8.37 1.71
CA LEU A 208 -15.42 -8.30 1.54
C LEU A 208 -15.90 -9.21 0.39
N GLN A 209 -15.26 -9.19 -0.77
CA GLN A 209 -15.62 -10.06 -1.89
C GLN A 209 -15.56 -11.57 -1.56
N ILE A 210 -14.57 -11.99 -0.73
CA ILE A 210 -14.50 -13.39 -0.26
C ILE A 210 -15.65 -13.67 0.70
N TYR A 211 -15.99 -12.74 1.59
CA TYR A 211 -17.10 -12.85 2.52
C TYR A 211 -18.45 -12.94 1.80
N GLU A 212 -18.72 -12.02 0.88
CA GLU A 212 -19.94 -11.99 0.05
C GLU A 212 -20.12 -13.28 -0.77
N MET A 213 -19.03 -13.79 -1.33
CA MET A 213 -19.06 -15.09 -2.03
C MET A 213 -19.59 -16.22 -1.15
N LEU A 214 -19.18 -16.25 0.12
CA LEU A 214 -19.68 -17.25 1.08
C LEU A 214 -21.14 -17.01 1.44
N GLN A 215 -21.57 -15.75 1.61
CA GLN A 215 -22.96 -15.40 1.89
C GLN A 215 -23.92 -15.79 0.76
N ILE A 216 -23.49 -15.67 -0.50
CA ILE A 216 -24.28 -16.11 -1.66
C ILE A 216 -24.46 -17.63 -1.67
N GLU A 217 -23.47 -18.39 -1.23
CA GLU A 217 -23.49 -19.85 -1.28
C GLU A 217 -24.21 -20.49 -0.08
N MET A 218 -24.22 -19.80 1.09
CA MET A 218 -24.75 -20.36 2.34
C MET A 218 -25.13 -19.27 3.35
N ASP A 219 -26.04 -19.58 4.25
CA ASP A 219 -26.34 -18.70 5.38
C ASP A 219 -25.26 -18.84 6.47
N LEU A 220 -24.38 -17.84 6.58
CA LEU A 220 -23.25 -17.86 7.50
C LEU A 220 -23.63 -17.83 8.98
N PHE A 221 -24.90 -17.55 9.32
CA PHE A 221 -25.39 -17.50 10.70
C PHE A 221 -26.00 -18.83 11.16
N SER A 222 -26.52 -19.63 10.22
CA SER A 222 -27.21 -20.90 10.55
C SER A 222 -26.44 -22.15 10.10
N GLU A 223 -25.48 -22.02 9.20
CA GLU A 223 -24.70 -23.14 8.66
C GLU A 223 -23.67 -23.69 9.67
N ASP A 224 -23.35 -24.98 9.57
CA ASP A 224 -22.31 -25.62 10.39
C ASP A 224 -20.94 -24.94 10.16
N GLU A 225 -20.31 -24.55 11.26
CA GLU A 225 -19.03 -23.87 11.24
C GLU A 225 -17.93 -24.64 10.47
N LYS A 226 -17.97 -25.97 10.51
CA LYS A 226 -17.01 -26.81 9.80
C LYS A 226 -17.20 -26.71 8.28
N ILE A 227 -18.46 -26.59 7.83
CA ILE A 227 -18.79 -26.43 6.41
C ILE A 227 -18.28 -25.06 5.93
N ILE A 228 -18.56 -24.00 6.70
CA ILE A 228 -18.08 -22.65 6.39
C ILE A 228 -16.55 -22.62 6.31
N ARG A 229 -15.85 -23.17 7.32
CA ARG A 229 -14.37 -23.24 7.32
C ARG A 229 -13.85 -24.00 6.11
N LYS A 230 -14.40 -25.16 5.83
CA LYS A 230 -13.99 -25.99 4.68
C LYS A 230 -14.14 -25.22 3.37
N ARG A 231 -15.26 -24.50 3.23
CA ARG A 231 -15.50 -23.70 2.03
C ARG A 231 -14.55 -22.53 1.90
N LEU A 232 -14.31 -21.79 2.98
CA LEU A 232 -13.32 -20.73 3.02
C LEU A 232 -11.93 -21.23 2.65
N GLN A 233 -11.49 -22.38 3.18
CA GLN A 233 -10.23 -23.02 2.83
C GLN A 233 -10.15 -23.37 1.34
N GLN A 234 -11.24 -23.84 0.74
CA GLN A 234 -11.28 -24.12 -0.71
C GLN A 234 -11.11 -22.85 -1.55
N ILE A 235 -11.69 -21.73 -1.11
CA ILE A 235 -11.57 -20.44 -1.77
C ILE A 235 -10.15 -19.90 -1.66
N THR A 236 -9.55 -19.98 -0.47
CA THR A 236 -8.24 -19.38 -0.14
C THR A 236 -7.04 -20.32 -0.32
N GLY A 237 -7.24 -21.48 -0.96
CA GLY A 237 -6.17 -22.45 -1.25
C GLY A 237 -5.78 -23.38 -0.10
N GLY A 238 -6.43 -23.26 1.06
CA GLY A 238 -6.31 -24.19 2.19
C GLY A 238 -5.24 -23.85 3.24
N ASN A 239 -4.26 -23.02 2.91
CA ASN A 239 -3.10 -22.76 3.76
C ASN A 239 -3.08 -21.35 4.37
N LEU A 240 -4.08 -20.51 4.07
CA LEU A 240 -4.08 -19.12 4.52
C LEU A 240 -4.18 -19.03 6.03
N LYS A 241 -3.15 -18.48 6.67
CA LYS A 241 -3.01 -18.30 8.11
C LYS A 241 -3.14 -16.83 8.51
N TRP A 242 -2.57 -15.95 7.67
CA TRP A 242 -2.43 -14.53 7.96
C TRP A 242 -3.05 -13.67 6.88
N GLY A 243 -3.77 -12.66 7.31
CA GLY A 243 -4.31 -11.62 6.47
C GLY A 243 -3.98 -10.23 7.00
N LEU A 244 -3.89 -9.25 6.11
CA LEU A 244 -3.89 -7.84 6.47
C LEU A 244 -4.91 -7.12 5.60
N SER A 245 -5.81 -6.37 6.25
CA SER A 245 -6.72 -5.45 5.58
C SER A 245 -6.33 -4.03 5.97
N ALA A 246 -5.94 -3.21 5.00
CA ALA A 246 -5.56 -1.83 5.26
C ALA A 246 -5.77 -0.92 4.04
N ALA A 247 -5.48 0.37 4.19
CA ALA A 247 -5.77 1.43 3.22
C ALA A 247 -7.26 1.69 2.98
N GLY A 248 -8.11 1.32 3.95
CA GLY A 248 -9.54 1.56 3.96
C GLY A 248 -10.18 0.89 5.17
N PHE A 249 -11.45 1.15 5.37
CA PHE A 249 -12.24 0.53 6.42
C PHE A 249 -12.70 -0.87 5.99
N LEU A 250 -12.65 -1.83 6.90
CA LEU A 250 -13.33 -3.11 6.82
C LEU A 250 -14.24 -3.22 8.02
N ASP A 251 -15.51 -3.51 7.80
CA ASP A 251 -16.46 -3.61 8.88
C ASP A 251 -16.04 -4.67 9.90
N PRO A 252 -16.29 -4.44 11.19
CA PRO A 252 -15.85 -5.34 12.25
C PRO A 252 -16.45 -6.73 12.19
N GLY A 253 -17.67 -6.87 11.68
CA GLY A 253 -18.33 -8.16 11.50
C GLY A 253 -17.56 -9.04 10.53
N THR A 254 -17.27 -8.54 9.34
CA THR A 254 -16.42 -9.21 8.34
C THR A 254 -15.02 -9.49 8.91
N PHE A 255 -14.44 -8.55 9.64
CA PHE A 255 -13.11 -8.73 10.24
C PHE A 255 -13.10 -9.90 11.23
N LEU A 256 -14.01 -9.91 12.19
CA LEU A 256 -14.14 -10.96 13.21
C LEU A 256 -14.55 -12.31 12.60
N PHE A 257 -15.33 -12.30 11.52
CA PHE A 257 -15.64 -13.53 10.79
C PHE A 257 -14.36 -14.27 10.38
N PHE A 258 -13.44 -13.62 9.68
CA PHE A 258 -12.20 -14.27 9.24
C PHE A 258 -11.36 -14.75 10.42
N GLN A 259 -11.25 -13.96 11.49
CA GLN A 259 -10.54 -14.38 12.71
C GLN A 259 -11.19 -15.62 13.34
N SER A 260 -12.53 -15.67 13.44
CA SER A 260 -13.27 -16.83 13.97
C SER A 260 -13.07 -18.09 13.13
N LYS A 261 -12.77 -17.95 11.85
CA LYS A 261 -12.54 -19.06 10.93
C LYS A 261 -11.07 -19.50 10.85
N GLY A 262 -10.19 -18.90 11.66
CA GLY A 262 -8.79 -19.31 11.81
C GLY A 262 -7.82 -18.58 10.88
N ILE A 263 -8.24 -17.48 10.26
CA ILE A 263 -7.35 -16.56 9.56
C ILE A 263 -7.04 -15.40 10.50
N ASN A 264 -5.79 -15.24 10.91
CA ASN A 264 -5.34 -14.11 11.72
C ASN A 264 -5.37 -12.84 10.86
N LEU A 265 -6.57 -12.28 10.70
CA LEU A 265 -6.73 -11.03 9.96
C LEU A 265 -6.31 -9.86 10.85
N LEU A 266 -5.44 -9.02 10.33
CA LEU A 266 -4.91 -7.83 10.96
C LEU A 266 -5.41 -6.58 10.24
N SER A 267 -5.45 -5.47 10.96
CA SER A 267 -5.69 -4.14 10.40
C SER A 267 -4.56 -3.21 10.81
N GLY A 268 -4.51 -2.03 10.22
CA GLY A 268 -3.51 -1.05 10.57
C GLY A 268 -3.71 0.26 9.84
N TYR A 269 -3.04 1.28 10.34
CA TYR A 269 -2.93 2.58 9.70
C TYR A 269 -1.51 2.81 9.23
N GLY A 270 -1.39 3.50 8.10
CA GLY A 270 -0.11 3.87 7.56
C GLY A 270 -0.22 4.88 6.44
N MET A 271 0.91 5.43 6.08
CA MET A 271 1.06 6.37 4.99
C MET A 271 2.40 6.20 4.32
N THR A 272 2.53 6.72 3.10
CA THR A 272 3.77 6.58 2.35
C THR A 272 4.95 7.16 3.11
N GLU A 273 4.78 8.30 3.77
CA GLU A 273 5.81 9.02 4.53
C GLU A 273 6.41 8.20 5.69
N ALA A 274 5.74 7.15 6.13
CA ALA A 274 6.25 6.22 7.15
C ALA A 274 6.66 4.85 6.56
N THR A 275 7.03 4.77 5.29
CA THR A 275 7.28 3.49 4.59
C THR A 275 6.11 2.50 4.74
N GLY A 276 4.88 3.00 4.78
CA GLY A 276 3.65 2.25 5.01
C GLY A 276 3.17 2.29 6.45
N GLY A 277 2.99 1.13 7.09
CA GLY A 277 2.33 1.03 8.39
C GLY A 277 2.98 1.83 9.53
N ILE A 278 2.14 2.44 10.33
CA ILE A 278 2.46 3.19 11.55
C ILE A 278 1.93 2.44 12.77
N THR A 279 0.69 1.95 12.66
CA THR A 279 0.07 1.07 13.66
C THR A 279 -0.33 -0.25 13.04
N MET A 280 -0.58 -1.25 13.88
CA MET A 280 -1.14 -2.54 13.50
C MET A 280 -1.88 -3.15 14.68
N THR A 281 -3.01 -3.83 14.40
CA THR A 281 -3.71 -4.62 15.43
C THR A 281 -2.79 -5.77 15.88
N PRO A 282 -2.62 -5.98 17.19
CA PRO A 282 -1.94 -7.16 17.69
C PRO A 282 -2.72 -8.43 17.28
N PRO A 283 -2.02 -9.54 16.95
CA PRO A 283 -2.67 -10.77 16.50
C PRO A 283 -3.76 -11.30 17.44
N ASP A 284 -3.55 -11.18 18.76
CA ASP A 284 -4.43 -11.74 19.78
C ASP A 284 -5.29 -10.68 20.49
N ASN A 285 -5.27 -9.45 20.04
CA ASN A 285 -5.94 -8.34 20.72
C ASN A 285 -6.53 -7.35 19.73
N TYR A 286 -7.54 -7.79 18.98
CA TYR A 286 -8.34 -6.90 18.15
C TYR A 286 -9.29 -6.09 19.03
N VAL A 287 -9.29 -4.79 18.86
CA VAL A 287 -10.25 -3.86 19.45
C VAL A 287 -11.09 -3.26 18.34
N HIS A 288 -12.39 -3.33 18.49
CA HIS A 288 -13.37 -2.86 17.51
C HIS A 288 -13.07 -1.44 17.03
N ASN A 289 -13.02 -1.25 15.70
CA ASN A 289 -12.68 0.01 15.01
C ASN A 289 -11.29 0.59 15.31
N SER A 290 -10.43 -0.12 16.03
CA SER A 290 -9.06 0.30 16.24
C SER A 290 -8.17 -0.05 15.03
N VAL A 291 -7.26 0.84 14.68
CA VAL A 291 -6.16 0.54 13.77
C VAL A 291 -4.93 -0.01 14.50
N GLY A 292 -5.12 -0.45 15.75
CA GLY A 292 -4.12 -1.15 16.53
C GLY A 292 -3.19 -0.24 17.33
N LYS A 293 -2.03 -0.79 17.66
CA LYS A 293 -0.98 -0.15 18.47
C LYS A 293 0.17 0.32 17.58
N ALA A 294 0.99 1.23 18.10
CA ALA A 294 2.21 1.68 17.44
C ALA A 294 3.10 0.49 17.06
N LEU A 295 3.61 0.47 15.82
CA LEU A 295 4.63 -0.49 15.42
C LEU A 295 5.94 -0.23 16.19
N PRO A 296 6.76 -1.25 16.41
CA PRO A 296 8.08 -1.07 17.04
C PRO A 296 8.93 -0.01 16.33
N GLY A 297 9.61 0.82 17.13
CA GLY A 297 10.55 1.83 16.63
C GLY A 297 9.92 3.16 16.17
N ILE A 298 8.60 3.34 16.29
CA ILE A 298 7.96 4.64 16.03
C ILE A 298 7.43 5.26 17.33
N ASN A 299 7.59 6.56 17.44
CA ASN A 299 6.97 7.35 18.49
C ASN A 299 5.75 8.07 17.92
N LEU A 300 4.63 7.97 18.63
CA LEU A 300 3.37 8.61 18.29
C LEU A 300 3.05 9.67 19.33
N LYS A 301 2.51 10.79 18.89
CA LYS A 301 2.08 11.89 19.75
C LYS A 301 0.82 12.53 19.18
N LEU A 302 -0.23 12.63 19.99
CA LEU A 302 -1.40 13.43 19.66
C LEU A 302 -1.18 14.89 20.08
N GLN A 303 -1.51 15.81 19.18
CA GLN A 303 -1.59 17.24 19.50
C GLN A 303 -2.89 17.57 20.24
N ASN A 304 -3.02 18.79 20.73
CA ASN A 304 -4.21 19.25 21.46
C ASN A 304 -5.50 19.19 20.61
N ASP A 305 -5.38 19.27 19.29
CA ASP A 305 -6.47 19.16 18.33
C ASP A 305 -6.70 17.71 17.85
N GLY A 306 -5.97 16.74 18.41
CA GLY A 306 -6.07 15.34 18.06
C GLY A 306 -5.21 14.94 16.85
N GLU A 307 -4.46 15.88 16.23
CA GLU A 307 -3.57 15.51 15.11
C GLU A 307 -2.49 14.53 15.55
N LEU A 308 -2.37 13.43 14.82
CA LEU A 308 -1.29 12.47 15.02
C LEU A 308 0.02 13.01 14.44
N CYS A 309 1.05 13.05 15.28
CA CYS A 309 2.42 13.32 14.87
C CYS A 309 3.27 12.07 15.08
N ILE A 310 4.16 11.80 14.14
CA ILE A 310 5.00 10.61 14.14
C ILE A 310 6.47 10.95 14.05
N LYS A 311 7.32 10.11 14.69
CA LYS A 311 8.76 10.22 14.63
C LYS A 311 9.39 8.83 14.76
N GLY A 312 10.31 8.49 13.89
CA GLY A 312 11.00 7.20 13.96
C GLY A 312 11.97 6.99 12.79
N PRO A 313 12.79 5.94 12.84
CA PRO A 313 13.83 5.70 11.84
C PRO A 313 13.28 5.35 10.46
N TYR A 314 12.03 4.94 10.35
CA TYR A 314 11.38 4.63 9.09
C TYR A 314 10.36 5.67 8.63
N VAL A 315 10.34 6.85 9.28
CA VAL A 315 9.62 8.04 8.80
C VAL A 315 10.53 8.81 7.86
N THR A 316 9.99 9.26 6.72
CA THR A 316 10.74 10.10 5.78
C THR A 316 11.35 11.31 6.47
N LYS A 317 12.48 11.76 5.96
CA LYS A 317 13.16 12.96 6.46
C LYS A 317 12.78 14.22 5.69
N ALA A 318 12.26 14.08 4.48
CA ALA A 318 11.94 15.20 3.61
C ALA A 318 11.05 14.83 2.42
N TYR A 319 10.34 15.79 1.88
CA TYR A 319 9.87 15.76 0.50
C TYR A 319 10.98 16.22 -0.44
N TYR A 320 11.11 15.54 -1.57
CA TYR A 320 12.17 15.76 -2.54
C TYR A 320 12.05 17.14 -3.19
N LYS A 321 13.12 17.96 -3.07
CA LYS A 321 13.19 19.34 -3.59
C LYS A 321 12.09 20.29 -3.10
N GLU A 322 11.54 20.05 -1.91
CA GLU A 322 10.48 20.86 -1.31
C GLU A 322 10.98 21.57 -0.02
N ASN A 323 10.30 22.67 0.35
CA ASN A 323 10.47 23.25 1.68
C ASN A 323 9.69 22.43 2.71
N ASN A 324 10.41 21.83 3.64
CA ASN A 324 9.88 20.88 4.61
C ASN A 324 9.50 21.48 5.97
N ASP A 325 9.76 22.78 6.20
CA ASP A 325 9.65 23.43 7.53
C ASP A 325 8.24 23.38 8.13
N LYS A 326 7.21 23.35 7.30
CA LYS A 326 5.81 23.33 7.75
C LYS A 326 5.35 21.95 8.21
N ILE A 327 5.92 20.90 7.64
CA ILE A 327 5.48 19.50 7.82
C ILE A 327 6.32 18.80 8.89
N PHE A 328 7.62 19.15 8.95
CA PHE A 328 8.55 18.65 9.96
C PHE A 328 8.82 19.70 11.02
N LYS A 329 8.21 19.55 12.20
CA LYS A 329 8.42 20.46 13.33
C LYS A 329 9.18 19.75 14.44
N LYS A 330 10.38 20.20 14.75
CA LYS A 330 11.25 19.61 15.80
C LYS A 330 11.47 18.12 15.62
N GLY A 331 11.58 17.66 14.37
CA GLY A 331 11.78 16.25 14.01
C GLY A 331 10.52 15.39 14.09
N TRP A 332 9.34 15.97 14.27
CA TRP A 332 8.05 15.29 14.18
C TRP A 332 7.41 15.57 12.83
N PHE A 333 6.95 14.51 12.18
CA PHE A 333 6.13 14.61 10.98
C PHE A 333 4.66 14.77 11.40
N HIS A 334 3.99 15.76 10.84
CA HIS A 334 2.57 16.04 11.04
C HIS A 334 1.75 15.34 9.97
N THR A 335 0.91 14.37 10.39
CA THR A 335 0.18 13.50 9.44
C THR A 335 -1.03 14.17 8.82
N GLU A 336 -1.54 15.24 9.43
CA GLU A 336 -2.81 15.87 9.10
C GLU A 336 -4.04 14.92 9.28
N ASP A 337 -3.87 13.81 9.98
CA ASP A 337 -4.94 12.90 10.36
C ASP A 337 -5.24 13.03 11.85
N ILE A 338 -6.52 13.04 12.21
CA ILE A 338 -7.01 13.20 13.58
C ILE A 338 -7.29 11.83 14.19
N PHE A 339 -6.80 11.62 15.40
CA PHE A 339 -6.89 10.36 16.13
C PHE A 339 -7.37 10.54 17.57
N GLU A 340 -7.92 9.45 18.11
CA GLU A 340 -8.03 9.20 19.54
C GLU A 340 -7.12 8.03 19.93
N GLU A 341 -6.63 8.04 21.17
CA GLU A 341 -5.91 6.92 21.78
C GLU A 341 -6.68 6.45 23.01
N LYS A 342 -6.90 5.13 23.11
CA LYS A 342 -7.56 4.49 24.26
C LYS A 342 -6.83 3.19 24.59
N ASN A 343 -6.24 3.13 25.78
CA ASN A 343 -5.52 1.94 26.27
C ASN A 343 -4.40 1.45 25.32
N GLY A 344 -3.67 2.37 24.70
CA GLY A 344 -2.62 2.09 23.74
C GLY A 344 -3.11 1.74 22.33
N HIS A 345 -4.42 1.72 22.10
CA HIS A 345 -5.01 1.53 20.77
C HIS A 345 -5.37 2.87 20.13
N TYR A 346 -5.09 3.00 18.86
CA TYR A 346 -5.35 4.21 18.06
C TYR A 346 -6.61 4.03 17.21
N PHE A 347 -7.39 5.11 17.11
CA PHE A 347 -8.65 5.18 16.36
C PHE A 347 -8.60 6.39 15.43
N ILE A 348 -8.81 6.15 14.13
CA ILE A 348 -8.91 7.23 13.16
C ILE A 348 -10.26 7.92 13.33
N ILE A 349 -10.24 9.23 13.45
CA ILE A 349 -11.45 10.05 13.52
C ILE A 349 -11.78 10.63 12.17
N ASP A 350 -10.82 11.35 11.55
CA ASP A 350 -10.96 11.95 10.22
C ASP A 350 -9.65 12.56 9.73
N ARG A 351 -9.64 13.10 8.52
CA ARG A 351 -8.58 13.99 8.06
C ARG A 351 -8.82 15.41 8.52
N LYS A 352 -7.78 16.08 9.00
CA LYS A 352 -7.85 17.45 9.51
C LYS A 352 -8.46 18.44 8.52
N LYS A 353 -8.14 18.31 7.23
CA LYS A 353 -8.68 19.16 6.15
C LYS A 353 -10.13 18.86 5.81
N ASP A 354 -10.63 17.67 6.14
CA ASP A 354 -11.98 17.24 5.81
C ASP A 354 -12.96 17.57 6.94
N ILE A 355 -12.44 17.85 8.14
CA ILE A 355 -13.21 18.34 9.29
C ILE A 355 -13.64 19.78 9.03
N TYR A 356 -14.93 20.04 9.17
CA TYR A 356 -15.49 21.39 8.96
C TYR A 356 -16.33 21.85 10.17
N LYS A 357 -16.71 23.12 10.16
CA LYS A 357 -17.66 23.69 11.12
C LYS A 357 -18.96 24.06 10.44
N ASN A 358 -20.08 23.62 10.99
CA ASN A 358 -21.37 24.10 10.55
C ASN A 358 -21.58 25.58 10.97
N SER A 359 -22.67 26.22 10.52
CA SER A 359 -22.98 27.62 10.84
C SER A 359 -23.22 27.87 12.32
N ARG A 360 -23.46 26.81 13.13
CA ARG A 360 -23.62 26.87 14.60
C ARG A 360 -22.27 26.72 15.32
N GLY A 361 -21.16 26.63 14.60
CA GLY A 361 -19.82 26.46 15.18
C GLY A 361 -19.50 25.05 15.69
N GLN A 362 -20.37 24.07 15.42
CA GLN A 362 -20.10 22.68 15.78
C GLN A 362 -19.09 22.07 14.81
N THR A 363 -18.09 21.42 15.36
CA THR A 363 -17.08 20.69 14.57
C THR A 363 -17.66 19.35 14.11
N ILE A 364 -17.62 19.09 12.83
CA ILE A 364 -18.12 17.90 12.17
C ILE A 364 -16.94 17.13 11.57
N ALA A 365 -16.84 15.86 11.89
CA ALA A 365 -15.94 14.90 11.29
C ALA A 365 -16.77 14.01 10.31
N PRO A 366 -16.74 14.25 9.02
CA PRO A 366 -17.59 13.57 8.05
C PRO A 366 -17.42 12.06 8.07
N GLN A 367 -16.21 11.58 8.05
CA GLN A 367 -15.90 10.15 7.98
C GLN A 367 -16.46 9.37 9.17
N LYS A 368 -16.46 9.98 10.36
CA LYS A 368 -17.07 9.37 11.56
C LYS A 368 -18.57 9.13 11.40
N ILE A 369 -19.25 10.03 10.69
CA ILE A 369 -20.70 9.93 10.44
C ILE A 369 -20.93 8.97 9.25
N GLU A 370 -20.16 9.10 8.18
CA GLU A 370 -20.26 8.27 6.99
C GLU A 370 -20.06 6.78 7.31
N ASN A 371 -19.14 6.46 8.20
CA ASN A 371 -18.90 5.09 8.66
C ASN A 371 -20.11 4.46 9.38
N LEU A 372 -21.03 5.23 9.95
CA LEU A 372 -22.26 4.70 10.58
C LEU A 372 -23.26 4.13 9.57
N PHE A 373 -23.10 4.46 8.28
CA PHE A 373 -23.99 4.00 7.22
C PHE A 373 -23.46 2.80 6.43
N GLN A 374 -22.27 2.30 6.77
CA GLN A 374 -21.64 1.19 6.06
C GLN A 374 -22.35 -0.16 6.26
N ASP A 375 -23.13 -0.29 7.34
CA ASP A 375 -23.92 -1.50 7.65
C ASP A 375 -25.29 -1.51 6.97
N PHE A 376 -25.59 -0.53 6.11
CA PHE A 376 -26.85 -0.47 5.37
C PHE A 376 -26.67 -1.09 3.97
N ASP A 377 -27.21 -2.27 3.74
CA ASP A 377 -27.10 -3.02 2.48
C ASP A 377 -27.56 -2.22 1.25
N ALA A 378 -28.52 -1.29 1.44
CA ALA A 378 -29.02 -0.42 0.38
C ALA A 378 -28.06 0.71 -0.01
N ILE A 379 -26.95 0.92 0.70
CA ILE A 379 -26.06 2.06 0.53
C ILE A 379 -24.66 1.58 0.15
N LYS A 380 -24.25 1.88 -1.08
CA LYS A 380 -22.89 1.59 -1.55
C LYS A 380 -21.85 2.58 -1.02
N SER A 381 -22.22 3.84 -0.92
CA SER A 381 -21.40 4.89 -0.29
C SER A 381 -22.25 6.12 0.02
N ILE A 382 -21.77 6.92 0.97
CA ILE A 382 -22.34 8.23 1.28
C ILE A 382 -21.23 9.28 1.30
N PHE A 383 -21.62 10.51 1.13
CA PHE A 383 -20.75 11.68 1.27
C PHE A 383 -21.49 12.77 2.03
N LEU A 384 -20.94 13.16 3.18
CA LEU A 384 -21.51 14.18 4.06
C LEU A 384 -21.09 15.58 3.60
N VAL A 385 -22.05 16.47 3.45
CA VAL A 385 -21.84 17.89 3.12
C VAL A 385 -22.54 18.79 4.14
N GLY A 386 -21.86 19.85 4.56
CA GLY A 386 -22.44 20.74 5.59
C GLY A 386 -21.53 21.88 6.04
N ASP A 387 -20.38 22.08 5.37
CA ASP A 387 -19.46 23.15 5.73
C ASP A 387 -20.13 24.52 5.65
N GLY A 388 -20.13 25.26 6.77
CA GLY A 388 -20.80 26.56 6.91
C GLY A 388 -22.32 26.51 6.79
N LYS A 389 -22.96 25.33 6.69
CA LYS A 389 -24.42 25.19 6.58
C LYS A 389 -25.07 24.99 7.96
N GLU A 390 -26.37 25.26 8.05
CA GLU A 390 -27.13 25.11 9.30
C GLU A 390 -27.33 23.65 9.70
N PHE A 391 -27.40 22.77 8.70
CA PHE A 391 -27.56 21.32 8.87
C PHE A 391 -26.66 20.57 7.87
N ASN A 392 -26.33 19.33 8.21
CA ASN A 392 -25.63 18.42 7.33
C ASN A 392 -26.62 17.75 6.37
N SER A 393 -26.18 17.53 5.14
CA SER A 393 -26.88 16.72 4.14
C SER A 393 -25.97 15.60 3.69
N VAL A 394 -26.55 14.50 3.22
CA VAL A 394 -25.81 13.37 2.66
C VAL A 394 -26.13 13.19 1.19
N LEU A 395 -25.10 12.96 0.39
CA LEU A 395 -25.24 12.39 -0.94
C LEU A 395 -25.13 10.89 -0.79
N ILE A 396 -26.15 10.16 -1.20
CA ILE A 396 -26.21 8.70 -1.09
C ILE A 396 -25.98 8.12 -2.49
N TYR A 397 -25.03 7.21 -2.61
CA TYR A 397 -24.91 6.34 -3.78
C TYR A 397 -25.51 4.99 -3.42
N PRO A 398 -26.71 4.67 -3.98
CA PRO A 398 -27.41 3.43 -3.65
C PRO A 398 -26.66 2.20 -4.17
N ASP A 399 -26.83 1.08 -3.50
CA ASP A 399 -26.42 -0.21 -4.00
C ASP A 399 -27.59 -0.84 -4.79
N TYR A 400 -27.59 -0.62 -6.10
CA TYR A 400 -28.61 -1.15 -7.01
C TYR A 400 -28.51 -2.66 -7.23
N GLU A 401 -27.39 -3.30 -6.83
CA GLU A 401 -27.19 -4.74 -6.98
C GLU A 401 -27.83 -5.50 -5.81
N ASN A 402 -27.85 -4.88 -4.62
CA ASN A 402 -28.34 -5.48 -3.38
C ASN A 402 -29.68 -4.90 -2.89
N SER A 403 -30.18 -3.84 -3.50
CA SER A 403 -31.50 -3.28 -3.20
C SER A 403 -32.47 -3.56 -4.34
N PRO A 404 -33.51 -4.37 -4.12
CA PRO A 404 -34.64 -4.39 -5.06
C PRO A 404 -35.33 -3.02 -5.00
N VAL A 405 -35.33 -2.32 -6.11
CA VAL A 405 -36.17 -1.12 -6.33
C VAL A 405 -37.61 -1.54 -6.44
#